data_83ecb940c50fb4806c10c3419571b39d
#
_entry.id   83ecb940c50fb4806c10c3419571b39d
#
_cell.length_a   1.000
_cell.length_b   1.000
_cell.length_c   1.000
_cell.angle_alpha   90.00
_cell.angle_beta   90.00
_cell.angle_gamma   90.00
#
_symmetry.space_group_name_H-M   'P 1'
#
loop_
_entity.id
_entity.type
_entity.pdbx_description
1 polymer ?
#
loop_
_entity_poly.entity_id
_entity_poly.type
_entity_poly.pdbx_seq_one_letter_code
_entity_poly.pdbx_strand_id
1 'polypeptide(L)'
;MPAAAAAPEPANPAVPAALQAVADAAFEYGYPLTETMRVCDLFPAVNFVHRRQQLATPQDTSVVLPNNDTLYTSSCVYLGASWVMLTMPPAHGRYQSVQVFDAYTTTAALRGPRHVPAAGATYILHLKGASTADLPAGIPVIEVATPYAFVLFRTLVNGPTDLAAAVDAQTGLDVTAHATDTPVRAAELATSSPGQAFFEKLMQRLAQNPPPATDAALVASFAAVGVLPSLAPVTADATPVQRAAWETAYTQGLARLTAAARAPRSRRGAWSFPDPELATPGTNSTLRAITARVGLFALPPSESIYPSIAADGAIGHTLQLPRDWPPIDPKGFWSLTMYNANGFLVDNAIHRYSISNRTPGVRRAPDGSLKLYLQCTDPGGTKTANWLPSPCGPFSVTMRLYLPTGPALEPSFTLPPLN
;
A
#
# COMPACT_ATOMS: atom_id res chain seq x y z
N MET A 1 -29.05 23.85 47.29
CA MET A 1 -27.76 24.36 46.82
C MET A 1 -27.83 24.38 45.31
N PRO A 2 -27.75 25.51 44.60
CA PRO A 2 -27.71 25.50 43.14
C PRO A 2 -26.33 24.95 42.68
N ALA A 3 -26.36 24.07 41.69
CA ALA A 3 -25.14 23.55 41.05
C ALA A 3 -24.32 24.69 40.43
N ALA A 4 -23.05 24.74 40.76
CA ALA A 4 -22.13 25.68 40.12
C ALA A 4 -22.08 25.40 38.61
N ALA A 5 -22.35 26.44 37.81
CA ALA A 5 -22.20 26.36 36.36
C ALA A 5 -20.71 26.08 36.07
N ALA A 6 -20.44 25.05 35.26
CA ALA A 6 -19.11 24.77 34.77
C ALA A 6 -18.57 26.01 34.04
N ALA A 7 -17.34 26.40 34.37
CA ALA A 7 -16.66 27.50 33.68
C ALA A 7 -16.60 27.14 32.16
N PRO A 8 -16.82 28.14 31.26
CA PRO A 8 -16.69 27.90 29.84
C PRO A 8 -15.29 27.42 29.49
N GLU A 9 -15.17 26.35 28.71
CA GLU A 9 -13.86 25.95 28.18
C GLU A 9 -13.16 27.15 27.51
N PRO A 10 -11.85 27.32 27.75
CA PRO A 10 -11.14 28.42 27.12
C PRO A 10 -11.23 28.29 25.60
N ALA A 11 -11.72 29.35 24.96
CA ALA A 11 -11.83 29.40 23.51
C ALA A 11 -10.47 29.08 22.88
N ASN A 12 -10.45 28.19 21.89
CA ASN A 12 -9.23 27.82 21.19
C ASN A 12 -8.62 29.10 20.56
N PRO A 13 -7.31 29.38 20.75
CA PRO A 13 -6.73 30.62 20.25
C PRO A 13 -6.81 30.69 18.73
N ALA A 14 -7.08 31.86 18.17
CA ALA A 14 -7.09 32.08 16.74
C ALA A 14 -5.70 31.79 16.15
N VAL A 15 -5.66 30.90 15.17
CA VAL A 15 -4.42 30.52 14.48
C VAL A 15 -4.24 31.42 13.26
N PRO A 16 -3.10 32.16 13.11
CA PRO A 16 -2.82 32.92 11.89
C PRO A 16 -2.79 32.00 10.68
N ALA A 17 -3.37 32.44 9.55
CA ALA A 17 -3.49 31.63 8.33
C ALA A 17 -2.13 31.13 7.80
N ALA A 18 -1.08 31.95 7.88
CA ALA A 18 0.27 31.55 7.49
C ALA A 18 0.81 30.39 8.35
N LEU A 19 0.55 30.43 9.67
CA LEU A 19 0.98 29.38 10.58
C LEU A 19 0.18 28.09 10.34
N GLN A 20 -1.12 28.19 10.09
CA GLN A 20 -1.96 27.06 9.74
C GLN A 20 -1.48 26.38 8.44
N ALA A 21 -1.13 27.17 7.41
CA ALA A 21 -0.60 26.62 6.16
C ALA A 21 0.69 25.79 6.37
N VAL A 22 1.57 26.22 7.28
CA VAL A 22 2.79 25.46 7.61
C VAL A 22 2.42 24.17 8.36
N ALA A 23 1.47 24.20 9.30
CA ALA A 23 1.02 23.01 9.99
C ALA A 23 0.36 22.01 9.04
N ASP A 24 -0.45 22.48 8.08
CA ASP A 24 -1.07 21.65 7.05
C ASP A 24 -0.02 20.99 6.15
N ALA A 25 0.99 21.74 5.72
CA ALA A 25 2.12 21.21 4.95
C ALA A 25 2.93 20.15 5.73
N ALA A 26 3.17 20.40 7.03
CA ALA A 26 3.85 19.45 7.90
C ALA A 26 3.03 18.16 8.10
N PHE A 27 1.70 18.27 8.21
CA PHE A 27 0.82 17.10 8.26
C PHE A 27 0.91 16.30 6.96
N GLU A 28 0.73 16.93 5.80
CA GLU A 28 0.74 16.25 4.50
C GLU A 28 2.11 15.58 4.23
N TYR A 29 3.20 16.28 4.52
CA TYR A 29 4.55 15.73 4.38
C TYR A 29 4.80 14.56 5.33
N GLY A 30 4.36 14.69 6.59
CA GLY A 30 4.59 13.73 7.65
C GLY A 30 3.70 12.49 7.60
N TYR A 31 2.52 12.59 6.98
CA TYR A 31 1.54 11.50 6.99
C TYR A 31 2.09 10.19 6.40
N PRO A 32 2.73 10.15 5.21
CA PRO A 32 3.30 8.91 4.68
C PRO A 32 4.40 8.33 5.56
N LEU A 33 5.26 9.19 6.14
CA LEU A 33 6.31 8.77 7.07
C LEU A 33 5.72 8.12 8.33
N THR A 34 4.75 8.77 8.96
CA THR A 34 4.11 8.24 10.18
C THR A 34 3.36 6.95 9.91
N GLU A 35 2.67 6.81 8.77
CA GLU A 35 1.96 5.58 8.40
C GLU A 35 2.90 4.42 8.07
N THR A 36 3.97 4.66 7.33
CA THR A 36 5.00 3.63 7.07
C THR A 36 5.61 3.13 8.38
N MET A 37 6.00 4.06 9.26
CA MET A 37 6.60 3.70 10.53
C MET A 37 5.57 3.08 11.50
N ARG A 38 4.28 3.43 11.42
CA ARG A 38 3.21 2.75 12.16
C ARG A 38 3.11 1.28 11.76
N VAL A 39 3.26 0.97 10.47
CA VAL A 39 3.34 -0.42 10.02
C VAL A 39 4.60 -1.11 10.54
N CYS A 40 5.74 -0.42 10.55
CA CYS A 40 6.98 -0.93 11.16
C CYS A 40 6.82 -1.24 12.64
N ASP A 41 6.09 -0.42 13.39
CA ASP A 41 5.83 -0.62 14.83
C ASP A 41 5.03 -1.90 15.14
N LEU A 42 4.37 -2.51 14.13
CA LEU A 42 3.64 -3.79 14.30
C LEU A 42 4.57 -5.02 14.31
N PHE A 43 5.83 -4.85 13.92
CA PHE A 43 6.80 -5.94 13.93
C PHE A 43 7.46 -6.07 15.30
N PRO A 44 7.74 -7.29 15.76
CA PRO A 44 8.36 -7.51 17.07
C PRO A 44 9.79 -6.95 17.15
N ALA A 45 10.46 -6.83 16.00
CA ALA A 45 11.80 -6.26 15.86
C ALA A 45 12.02 -5.80 14.42
N VAL A 46 13.01 -4.92 14.20
CA VAL A 46 13.53 -4.63 12.85
C VAL A 46 14.21 -5.89 12.28
N ASN A 47 14.24 -5.99 10.96
CA ASN A 47 14.79 -7.12 10.23
C ASN A 47 14.09 -8.47 10.53
N PHE A 48 12.93 -8.42 11.21
CA PHE A 48 12.08 -9.59 11.42
C PHE A 48 11.25 -9.86 10.16
N VAL A 49 11.28 -11.09 9.67
CA VAL A 49 10.52 -11.51 8.48
C VAL A 49 9.18 -12.09 8.90
N HIS A 50 8.12 -11.36 8.62
CA HIS A 50 6.75 -11.81 8.83
C HIS A 50 6.20 -12.43 7.55
N ARG A 51 5.67 -13.66 7.63
CA ARG A 51 5.06 -14.40 6.52
C ARG A 51 3.58 -14.61 6.77
N ARG A 52 2.74 -13.90 6.02
CA ARG A 52 1.30 -14.16 6.00
C ARG A 52 1.05 -15.38 5.09
N GLN A 53 0.64 -16.48 5.67
CA GLN A 53 0.45 -17.76 5.00
C GLN A 53 -0.99 -18.04 4.56
N GLN A 54 -1.83 -17.01 4.56
CA GLN A 54 -3.23 -17.10 4.16
C GLN A 54 -3.59 -15.92 3.25
N LEU A 55 -4.42 -16.19 2.25
CA LEU A 55 -5.04 -15.14 1.45
C LEU A 55 -6.05 -14.35 2.30
N ALA A 56 -6.37 -13.13 1.85
CA ALA A 56 -7.40 -12.34 2.51
C ALA A 56 -8.78 -13.02 2.39
N THR A 57 -9.58 -12.88 3.42
CA THR A 57 -10.93 -13.41 3.55
C THR A 57 -11.92 -12.27 3.87
N PRO A 58 -13.23 -12.49 3.86
CA PRO A 58 -14.24 -11.49 4.28
C PRO A 58 -14.06 -10.97 5.72
N GLN A 59 -13.36 -11.71 6.58
CA GLN A 59 -13.05 -11.32 7.95
C GLN A 59 -11.91 -10.30 8.04
N ASP A 60 -11.12 -10.16 6.97
CA ASP A 60 -10.03 -9.19 6.88
C ASP A 60 -10.58 -7.80 6.51
N THR A 61 -10.85 -6.98 7.53
CA THR A 61 -11.42 -5.62 7.37
C THR A 61 -10.46 -4.50 7.75
N SER A 62 -9.20 -4.80 7.99
CA SER A 62 -8.17 -3.82 8.36
C SER A 62 -7.69 -2.97 7.17
N VAL A 63 -7.83 -3.50 5.95
CA VAL A 63 -7.43 -2.83 4.70
C VAL A 63 -8.57 -2.95 3.70
N VAL A 64 -8.93 -1.85 3.05
CA VAL A 64 -9.91 -1.85 1.96
C VAL A 64 -9.31 -2.40 0.67
N LEU A 65 -10.12 -2.99 -0.18
CA LEU A 65 -9.75 -3.64 -1.45
C LEU A 65 -8.60 -4.66 -1.28
N PRO A 66 -8.67 -5.56 -0.27
CA PRO A 66 -7.60 -6.49 0.01
C PRO A 66 -7.31 -7.37 -1.22
N ASN A 67 -6.04 -7.68 -1.43
CA ASN A 67 -5.61 -8.62 -2.47
C ASN A 67 -5.92 -10.06 -2.04
N ASN A 68 -6.53 -10.83 -2.94
CA ASN A 68 -6.86 -12.24 -2.73
C ASN A 68 -6.10 -13.16 -3.71
N ASP A 69 -4.98 -12.70 -4.29
CA ASP A 69 -4.18 -13.47 -5.26
C ASP A 69 -2.83 -13.89 -4.70
N THR A 70 -2.22 -13.04 -3.82
CA THR A 70 -0.85 -13.22 -3.37
C THR A 70 -0.74 -13.32 -1.86
N LEU A 71 0.16 -14.17 -1.39
CA LEU A 71 0.66 -14.15 -0.03
C LEU A 71 1.67 -13.02 0.12
N TYR A 72 1.77 -12.47 1.32
CA TYR A 72 2.71 -11.41 1.66
C TYR A 72 3.78 -11.91 2.62
N THR A 73 5.06 -11.63 2.28
CA THR A 73 6.18 -11.68 3.22
C THR A 73 6.69 -10.26 3.37
N SER A 74 6.83 -9.79 4.59
CA SER A 74 7.20 -8.39 4.85
C SER A 74 8.20 -8.26 5.98
N SER A 75 8.99 -7.19 5.94
CA SER A 75 9.94 -6.84 6.98
C SER A 75 10.09 -5.33 7.07
N CYS A 76 10.16 -4.83 8.29
CA CYS A 76 10.70 -3.51 8.55
C CYS A 76 12.20 -3.62 8.74
N VAL A 77 12.97 -3.05 7.83
CA VAL A 77 14.43 -3.16 7.77
C VAL A 77 15.06 -1.91 8.35
N TYR A 78 16.16 -2.08 9.10
CA TYR A 78 16.99 -0.99 9.61
C TYR A 78 18.39 -1.05 9.02
N LEU A 79 18.82 0.04 8.40
CA LEU A 79 20.08 0.19 7.64
C LEU A 79 21.07 1.15 8.34
N GLY A 80 20.87 1.43 9.65
CA GLY A 80 21.54 2.54 10.37
C GLY A 80 23.07 2.56 10.31
N ALA A 81 23.73 1.43 10.56
CA ALA A 81 25.18 1.36 10.51
C ALA A 81 25.71 0.20 9.65
N SER A 82 24.81 -0.50 8.93
CA SER A 82 25.19 -1.69 8.18
C SER A 82 24.29 -1.91 6.97
N TRP A 83 24.55 -2.94 6.23
CA TRP A 83 23.74 -3.37 5.10
C TRP A 83 22.90 -4.59 5.47
N VAL A 84 21.87 -4.83 4.67
CA VAL A 84 20.97 -5.98 4.83
C VAL A 84 20.93 -6.76 3.53
N MET A 85 21.09 -8.07 3.62
CA MET A 85 20.96 -8.98 2.48
C MET A 85 19.47 -9.27 2.25
N LEU A 86 19.02 -9.10 1.02
CA LEU A 86 17.69 -9.46 0.56
C LEU A 86 17.81 -10.65 -0.38
N THR A 87 17.11 -11.75 -0.06
CA THR A 87 17.18 -13.00 -0.84
C THR A 87 15.84 -13.32 -1.49
N MET A 88 15.87 -13.60 -2.78
CA MET A 88 14.78 -14.16 -3.57
C MET A 88 15.22 -15.52 -4.14
N PRO A 89 14.65 -16.64 -3.67
CA PRO A 89 14.97 -17.97 -4.20
C PRO A 89 14.40 -18.15 -5.62
N PRO A 90 14.73 -19.25 -6.30
CA PRO A 90 14.10 -19.62 -7.57
C PRO A 90 12.58 -19.67 -7.44
N ALA A 91 11.87 -18.93 -8.29
CA ALA A 91 10.40 -18.85 -8.25
C ALA A 91 9.69 -20.01 -8.97
N HIS A 92 10.42 -20.84 -9.72
CA HIS A 92 9.91 -22.01 -10.46
C HIS A 92 8.68 -21.70 -11.33
N GLY A 93 8.70 -20.54 -12.01
CA GLY A 93 7.59 -20.05 -12.86
C GLY A 93 6.43 -19.41 -12.12
N ARG A 94 6.46 -19.35 -10.78
CA ARG A 94 5.49 -18.61 -9.96
C ARG A 94 5.79 -17.11 -10.04
N TYR A 95 4.76 -16.26 -10.15
CA TYR A 95 4.96 -14.83 -9.95
C TYR A 95 5.42 -14.59 -8.50
N GLN A 96 6.60 -14.02 -8.36
CA GLN A 96 7.12 -13.47 -7.13
C GLN A 96 7.72 -12.10 -7.40
N SER A 97 7.46 -11.14 -6.54
CA SER A 97 8.09 -9.82 -6.60
C SER A 97 8.47 -9.35 -5.21
N VAL A 98 9.48 -8.48 -5.15
CA VAL A 98 9.84 -7.70 -3.96
C VAL A 98 9.83 -6.23 -4.31
N GLN A 99 9.27 -5.44 -3.43
CA GLN A 99 9.29 -3.99 -3.48
C GLN A 99 9.92 -3.46 -2.19
N VAL A 100 10.89 -2.59 -2.34
CA VAL A 100 11.62 -1.94 -1.25
C VAL A 100 11.21 -0.47 -1.23
N PHE A 101 10.73 -0.02 -0.09
CA PHE A 101 10.31 1.36 0.13
C PHE A 101 11.21 2.04 1.16
N ASP A 102 11.49 3.31 0.96
CA ASP A 102 12.00 4.13 2.05
C ASP A 102 10.89 4.49 3.05
N ALA A 103 11.24 5.15 4.16
CA ALA A 103 10.28 5.52 5.19
C ALA A 103 9.22 6.53 4.69
N TYR A 104 9.46 7.24 3.60
CA TYR A 104 8.54 8.19 2.97
C TYR A 104 7.67 7.57 1.87
N THR A 105 7.59 6.24 1.81
CA THR A 105 6.84 5.45 0.80
C THR A 105 7.40 5.50 -0.62
N THR A 106 8.58 6.05 -0.82
CA THR A 106 9.21 6.04 -2.15
C THR A 106 9.74 4.66 -2.46
N THR A 107 9.41 4.13 -3.63
CA THR A 107 9.93 2.84 -4.10
C THR A 107 11.41 2.99 -4.47
N ALA A 108 12.31 2.46 -3.64
CA ALA A 108 13.73 2.38 -3.92
C ALA A 108 14.05 1.29 -4.97
N ALA A 109 13.33 0.18 -4.92
CA ALA A 109 13.47 -0.87 -5.92
C ALA A 109 12.20 -1.72 -6.03
N LEU A 110 11.97 -2.23 -7.23
CA LEU A 110 10.99 -3.27 -7.52
C LEU A 110 11.69 -4.36 -8.35
N ARG A 111 11.65 -5.59 -7.87
CA ARG A 111 12.22 -6.75 -8.56
C ARG A 111 11.15 -7.84 -8.64
N GLY A 112 10.88 -8.30 -9.84
CA GLY A 112 9.88 -9.32 -10.14
C GLY A 112 10.33 -10.20 -11.31
N PRO A 113 9.44 -10.98 -11.92
CA PRO A 113 9.80 -11.96 -12.95
C PRO A 113 10.52 -11.40 -14.19
N ARG A 114 10.41 -10.06 -14.41
CA ARG A 114 11.16 -9.38 -15.49
C ARG A 114 12.61 -9.09 -15.13
N HIS A 115 12.97 -9.12 -13.83
CA HIS A 115 14.25 -8.65 -13.29
C HIS A 115 15.04 -9.76 -12.59
N VAL A 116 14.33 -10.77 -12.06
CA VAL A 116 14.93 -11.86 -11.28
C VAL A 116 15.19 -13.05 -12.19
N PRO A 117 16.44 -13.54 -12.26
CA PRO A 117 16.78 -14.77 -13.00
C PRO A 117 16.01 -15.98 -12.49
N ALA A 118 15.89 -17.02 -13.31
CA ALA A 118 15.24 -18.28 -12.90
C ALA A 118 15.90 -18.94 -11.69
N ALA A 119 17.21 -18.71 -11.51
CA ALA A 119 17.98 -19.22 -10.35
C ALA A 119 17.75 -18.43 -9.04
N GLY A 120 16.91 -17.40 -9.07
CA GLY A 120 16.76 -16.47 -7.96
C GLY A 120 17.78 -15.34 -8.00
N ALA A 121 17.76 -14.47 -6.99
CA ALA A 121 18.69 -13.35 -6.88
C ALA A 121 18.88 -12.94 -5.42
N THR A 122 20.06 -12.36 -5.16
CA THR A 122 20.38 -11.72 -3.88
C THR A 122 20.75 -10.28 -4.15
N TYR A 123 20.36 -9.37 -3.27
CA TYR A 123 20.64 -7.94 -3.32
C TYR A 123 21.15 -7.46 -1.97
N ILE A 124 21.93 -6.39 -1.97
CA ILE A 124 22.29 -5.67 -0.75
C ILE A 124 21.39 -4.43 -0.64
N LEU A 125 20.65 -4.30 0.45
CA LEU A 125 20.01 -3.05 0.84
C LEU A 125 21.03 -2.22 1.61
N HIS A 126 21.26 -0.98 1.17
CA HIS A 126 22.28 -0.11 1.73
C HIS A 126 21.75 1.31 1.87
N LEU A 127 22.08 1.98 2.98
CA LEU A 127 21.70 3.37 3.20
C LEU A 127 22.48 4.27 2.23
N LYS A 128 21.75 5.06 1.45
CA LYS A 128 22.34 5.97 0.48
C LYS A 128 23.31 6.94 1.14
N GLY A 129 24.53 7.00 0.61
CA GLY A 129 25.61 7.87 1.12
C GLY A 129 26.40 7.30 2.30
N ALA A 130 26.06 6.12 2.83
CA ALA A 130 26.89 5.43 3.80
C ALA A 130 28.15 4.82 3.16
N SER A 131 29.12 4.38 3.99
CA SER A 131 30.35 3.75 3.51
C SER A 131 30.06 2.43 2.79
N THR A 132 30.68 2.23 1.64
CA THR A 132 30.57 0.99 0.85
C THR A 132 31.74 0.03 1.07
N ALA A 133 32.66 0.35 2.00
CA ALA A 133 33.89 -0.40 2.18
C ALA A 133 33.68 -1.89 2.59
N ASP A 134 32.60 -2.16 3.33
CA ASP A 134 32.29 -3.50 3.86
C ASP A 134 31.25 -4.24 3.01
N LEU A 135 30.87 -3.71 1.83
CA LEU A 135 29.89 -4.38 1.00
C LEU A 135 30.49 -5.60 0.29
N PRO A 136 29.77 -6.73 0.26
CA PRO A 136 30.19 -7.90 -0.49
C PRO A 136 30.36 -7.61 -1.98
N ALA A 137 31.49 -7.98 -2.54
CA ALA A 137 31.76 -7.80 -3.97
C ALA A 137 30.80 -8.67 -4.82
N GLY A 138 30.39 -8.14 -5.97
CA GLY A 138 29.64 -8.89 -6.98
C GLY A 138 28.15 -9.05 -6.69
N ILE A 139 27.62 -8.56 -5.56
CA ILE A 139 26.19 -8.56 -5.27
C ILE A 139 25.60 -7.17 -5.61
N PRO A 140 24.51 -7.11 -6.42
CA PRO A 140 23.89 -5.83 -6.76
C PRO A 140 23.37 -5.08 -5.52
N VAL A 141 23.63 -3.77 -5.47
CA VAL A 141 23.22 -2.91 -4.35
C VAL A 141 21.94 -2.17 -4.71
N ILE A 142 21.02 -2.10 -3.76
CA ILE A 142 19.81 -1.27 -3.77
C ILE A 142 20.02 -0.18 -2.72
N GLU A 143 20.20 1.05 -3.16
CA GLU A 143 20.31 2.21 -2.27
C GLU A 143 18.93 2.63 -1.78
N VAL A 144 18.80 2.83 -0.47
CA VAL A 144 17.59 3.31 0.20
C VAL A 144 17.89 4.66 0.84
N ALA A 145 16.98 5.63 0.67
CA ALA A 145 17.21 7.01 1.08
C ALA A 145 17.15 7.23 2.61
N THR A 146 16.56 6.30 3.37
CA THR A 146 16.33 6.43 4.80
C THR A 146 16.87 5.24 5.60
N PRO A 147 17.24 5.44 6.89
CA PRO A 147 17.68 4.35 7.76
C PRO A 147 16.66 3.23 7.93
N TYR A 148 15.37 3.54 7.95
CA TYR A 148 14.32 2.52 7.91
C TYR A 148 13.84 2.31 6.48
N ALA A 149 13.57 1.05 6.15
CA ALA A 149 12.97 0.63 4.89
C ALA A 149 11.85 -0.39 5.15
N PHE A 150 10.86 -0.41 4.28
CA PHE A 150 9.85 -1.47 4.29
C PHE A 150 10.04 -2.37 3.08
N VAL A 151 10.17 -3.67 3.32
CA VAL A 151 10.34 -4.69 2.28
C VAL A 151 9.07 -5.51 2.20
N LEU A 152 8.51 -5.62 1.00
CA LEU A 152 7.28 -6.35 0.75
C LEU A 152 7.44 -7.31 -0.42
N PHE A 153 7.46 -8.61 -0.13
CA PHE A 153 7.39 -9.66 -1.14
C PHE A 153 5.93 -10.06 -1.39
N ARG A 154 5.64 -10.39 -2.64
CA ARG A 154 4.35 -10.94 -3.08
C ARG A 154 4.58 -12.27 -3.75
N THR A 155 3.89 -13.32 -3.30
CA THR A 155 3.96 -14.68 -3.83
C THR A 155 2.60 -15.11 -4.32
N LEU A 156 2.43 -15.35 -5.60
CA LEU A 156 1.16 -15.75 -6.22
C LEU A 156 0.71 -17.13 -5.73
N VAL A 157 -0.57 -17.25 -5.43
CA VAL A 157 -1.26 -18.53 -5.24
C VAL A 157 -1.98 -18.93 -6.53
N ASN A 158 -1.59 -20.03 -7.12
CA ASN A 158 -2.11 -20.52 -8.41
C ASN A 158 -3.40 -21.34 -8.28
N GLY A 159 -4.34 -20.83 -7.48
CA GLY A 159 -5.65 -21.45 -7.29
C GLY A 159 -5.79 -22.18 -5.94
N PRO A 160 -6.95 -22.75 -5.64
CA PRO A 160 -7.30 -23.22 -4.29
C PRO A 160 -6.41 -24.33 -3.73
N THR A 161 -5.84 -25.17 -4.59
CA THR A 161 -4.99 -26.31 -4.19
C THR A 161 -3.52 -25.96 -4.09
N ASP A 162 -3.13 -24.73 -4.44
CA ASP A 162 -1.73 -24.30 -4.52
C ASP A 162 -1.22 -23.59 -3.26
N LEU A 163 -2.08 -23.38 -2.26
CA LEU A 163 -1.71 -22.59 -1.08
C LEU A 163 -0.47 -23.14 -0.37
N ALA A 164 -0.41 -24.46 -0.15
CA ALA A 164 0.74 -25.08 0.51
C ALA A 164 2.05 -24.86 -0.27
N ALA A 165 2.02 -25.01 -1.60
CA ALA A 165 3.20 -24.76 -2.44
C ALA A 165 3.58 -23.27 -2.50
N ALA A 166 2.61 -22.36 -2.39
CA ALA A 166 2.87 -20.92 -2.29
C ALA A 166 3.50 -20.56 -0.93
N VAL A 167 3.05 -21.19 0.16
CA VAL A 167 3.64 -21.05 1.51
C VAL A 167 5.06 -21.57 1.52
N ASP A 168 5.31 -22.72 0.92
CA ASP A 168 6.66 -23.28 0.78
C ASP A 168 7.57 -22.33 -0.01
N ALA A 169 7.09 -21.76 -1.09
CA ALA A 169 7.83 -20.77 -1.89
C ALA A 169 8.17 -19.46 -1.13
N GLN A 170 7.49 -19.17 -0.01
CA GLN A 170 7.83 -18.03 0.85
C GLN A 170 9.03 -18.30 1.77
N THR A 171 9.35 -19.58 2.04
CA THR A 171 10.35 -19.94 3.07
C THR A 171 11.74 -19.40 2.78
N GLY A 172 12.11 -19.33 1.50
CA GLY A 172 13.40 -18.80 1.06
C GLY A 172 13.44 -17.29 0.82
N LEU A 173 12.31 -16.58 0.94
CA LEU A 173 12.29 -15.12 0.88
C LEU A 173 12.76 -14.56 2.21
N ASP A 174 13.87 -13.80 2.21
CA ASP A 174 14.49 -13.40 3.46
C ASP A 174 15.15 -12.01 3.40
N VAL A 175 15.32 -11.42 4.58
CA VAL A 175 16.14 -10.26 4.84
C VAL A 175 17.06 -10.56 6.03
N THR A 176 18.37 -10.55 5.80
CA THR A 176 19.37 -10.88 6.82
C THR A 176 20.28 -9.69 7.06
N ALA A 177 20.28 -9.14 8.26
CA ALA A 177 21.17 -8.04 8.65
C ALA A 177 22.62 -8.54 8.80
N HIS A 178 23.57 -7.77 8.26
CA HIS A 178 25.00 -8.05 8.42
C HIS A 178 25.47 -7.78 9.85
N ALA A 179 24.96 -6.73 10.49
CA ALA A 179 25.26 -6.41 11.88
C ALA A 179 23.96 -6.24 12.69
N THR A 180 24.03 -6.54 13.97
CA THR A 180 22.92 -6.42 14.91
C THR A 180 22.84 -5.00 15.48
N ASP A 181 22.65 -4.00 14.63
CA ASP A 181 22.41 -2.66 15.11
C ASP A 181 21.03 -2.54 15.71
N THR A 182 20.98 -2.00 16.90
CA THR A 182 19.73 -1.65 17.55
C THR A 182 19.35 -0.22 17.15
N PRO A 183 18.20 0.00 16.52
CA PRO A 183 17.74 1.35 16.21
C PRO A 183 17.67 2.22 17.48
N VAL A 184 17.99 3.49 17.34
CA VAL A 184 17.81 4.44 18.44
C VAL A 184 16.32 4.52 18.78
N ARG A 185 15.99 4.12 20.00
CA ARG A 185 14.62 4.10 20.48
C ARG A 185 14.14 5.54 20.75
N ALA A 186 12.99 5.88 20.20
CA ALA A 186 12.32 7.13 20.54
C ALA A 186 11.72 7.03 21.96
N ALA A 187 11.60 8.15 22.64
CA ALA A 187 10.95 8.22 23.94
C ALA A 187 9.48 7.81 23.85
N GLU A 188 8.93 7.24 24.92
CA GLU A 188 7.49 7.08 25.04
C GLU A 188 6.83 8.45 25.14
N LEU A 189 5.73 8.62 24.39
CA LEU A 189 4.97 9.87 24.37
C LEU A 189 3.85 9.79 25.41
N ALA A 190 3.66 10.88 26.15
CA ALA A 190 2.48 11.01 27.02
C ALA A 190 1.21 11.02 26.15
N THR A 191 0.11 10.56 26.70
CA THR A 191 -1.18 10.62 26.01
C THR A 191 -1.61 12.09 25.89
N SER A 192 -1.85 12.51 24.66
CA SER A 192 -2.25 13.85 24.29
C SER A 192 -3.41 13.79 23.29
N SER A 193 -3.88 14.97 22.86
CA SER A 193 -4.89 15.03 21.81
C SER A 193 -4.40 14.38 20.49
N PRO A 194 -5.28 13.95 19.60
CA PRO A 194 -4.88 13.24 18.37
C PRO A 194 -3.91 14.01 17.48
N GLY A 195 -4.11 15.33 17.34
CA GLY A 195 -3.21 16.18 16.55
C GLY A 195 -1.84 16.32 17.21
N GLN A 196 -1.81 16.58 18.52
CA GLN A 196 -0.56 16.63 19.26
C GLN A 196 0.19 15.31 19.15
N ALA A 197 -0.46 14.17 19.36
CA ALA A 197 0.14 12.86 19.26
C ALA A 197 0.74 12.59 17.86
N PHE A 198 0.04 13.03 16.81
CA PHE A 198 0.57 12.91 15.44
C PHE A 198 1.85 13.72 15.25
N PHE A 199 1.87 15.00 15.67
CA PHE A 199 3.03 15.87 15.46
C PHE A 199 4.22 15.47 16.33
N GLU A 200 3.99 15.01 17.58
CA GLU A 200 5.03 14.41 18.42
C GLU A 200 5.66 13.18 17.75
N LYS A 201 4.80 12.28 17.24
CA LYS A 201 5.27 11.11 16.51
C LYS A 201 6.02 11.52 15.24
N LEU A 202 5.53 12.52 14.49
CA LEU A 202 6.22 13.05 13.32
C LEU A 202 7.63 13.53 13.65
N MET A 203 7.81 14.31 14.73
CA MET A 203 9.12 14.78 15.17
C MET A 203 10.08 13.62 15.45
N GLN A 204 9.58 12.55 16.09
CA GLN A 204 10.38 11.34 16.32
C GLN A 204 10.77 10.64 15.02
N ARG A 205 9.81 10.52 14.09
CA ARG A 205 10.05 9.84 12.81
C ARG A 205 10.99 10.61 11.89
N LEU A 206 10.93 11.94 11.92
CA LEU A 206 11.90 12.81 11.24
C LEU A 206 13.32 12.67 11.81
N ALA A 207 13.47 12.49 13.12
CA ALA A 207 14.76 12.23 13.74
C ALA A 207 15.32 10.85 13.40
N GLN A 208 14.46 9.84 13.30
CA GLN A 208 14.82 8.46 12.92
C GLN A 208 15.09 8.31 11.41
N ASN A 209 14.43 9.13 10.60
CA ASN A 209 14.51 9.10 9.13
C ASN A 209 14.68 10.53 8.62
N PRO A 210 15.92 11.04 8.58
CA PRO A 210 16.19 12.36 8.03
C PRO A 210 15.60 12.52 6.62
N PRO A 211 15.01 13.70 6.31
CA PRO A 211 14.41 13.93 5.01
C PRO A 211 15.47 13.89 3.89
N PRO A 212 15.08 13.52 2.66
CA PRO A 212 15.93 13.69 1.50
C PRO A 212 16.39 15.15 1.37
N ALA A 213 17.59 15.37 0.85
CA ALA A 213 18.17 16.72 0.69
C ALA A 213 17.26 17.66 -0.12
N THR A 214 16.51 17.14 -1.07
CA THR A 214 15.51 17.86 -1.86
C THR A 214 14.38 18.46 -1.03
N ASP A 215 14.06 17.85 0.11
CA ASP A 215 12.95 18.23 0.96
C ASP A 215 13.42 19.04 2.19
N ALA A 216 14.72 19.22 2.37
CA ALA A 216 15.32 19.83 3.56
C ALA A 216 14.78 21.25 3.86
N ALA A 217 14.63 22.09 2.83
CA ALA A 217 14.10 23.45 2.98
C ALA A 217 12.63 23.46 3.45
N LEU A 218 11.81 22.54 2.88
CA LEU A 218 10.42 22.39 3.31
C LEU A 218 10.35 21.95 4.77
N VAL A 219 11.10 20.92 5.16
CA VAL A 219 11.09 20.40 6.53
C VAL A 219 11.64 21.43 7.53
N ALA A 220 12.65 22.22 7.15
CA ALA A 220 13.14 23.30 7.98
C ALA A 220 12.08 24.37 8.26
N SER A 221 11.16 24.62 7.34
CA SER A 221 10.06 25.57 7.52
C SER A 221 9.07 25.17 8.64
N PHE A 222 8.98 23.88 8.97
CA PHE A 222 8.09 23.36 10.00
C PHE A 222 8.47 23.80 11.41
N ALA A 223 9.69 24.33 11.60
CA ALA A 223 10.12 24.96 12.85
C ALA A 223 9.17 26.10 13.28
N ALA A 224 8.55 26.81 12.35
CA ALA A 224 7.58 27.87 12.66
C ALA A 224 6.37 27.37 13.46
N VAL A 225 5.99 26.11 13.29
CA VAL A 225 4.93 25.45 14.06
C VAL A 225 5.49 24.52 15.16
N GLY A 226 6.75 24.65 15.52
CA GLY A 226 7.39 23.86 16.58
C GLY A 226 7.68 22.41 16.20
N VAL A 227 7.62 22.03 14.91
CA VAL A 227 7.93 20.69 14.43
C VAL A 227 9.40 20.63 14.04
N LEU A 228 10.19 20.01 14.92
CA LEU A 228 11.64 19.81 14.76
C LEU A 228 11.96 18.32 14.96
N PRO A 229 12.88 17.74 14.19
CA PRO A 229 13.32 16.37 14.41
C PRO A 229 13.82 16.16 15.85
N SER A 230 13.20 15.27 16.61
CA SER A 230 13.57 14.97 17.99
C SER A 230 13.14 13.57 18.39
N LEU A 231 14.04 12.79 18.99
CA LEU A 231 13.72 11.48 19.56
C LEU A 231 12.91 11.55 20.86
N ALA A 232 12.97 12.70 21.54
CA ALA A 232 12.24 12.99 22.77
C ALA A 232 11.63 14.40 22.66
N PRO A 233 10.56 14.59 21.86
CA PRO A 233 9.96 15.90 21.71
C PRO A 233 9.34 16.37 23.02
N VAL A 234 9.68 17.58 23.44
CA VAL A 234 9.12 18.25 24.62
C VAL A 234 8.01 19.18 24.14
N THR A 235 6.79 18.66 24.08
CA THR A 235 5.64 19.43 23.59
C THR A 235 5.04 20.37 24.63
N ALA A 236 5.49 20.29 25.89
CA ALA A 236 5.18 21.30 26.89
C ALA A 236 5.61 22.71 26.45
N ASP A 237 6.65 22.81 25.63
CA ASP A 237 7.17 24.09 25.12
C ASP A 237 6.35 24.63 23.91
N ALA A 238 5.48 23.80 23.31
CA ALA A 238 4.60 24.26 22.23
C ALA A 238 3.59 25.28 22.77
N THR A 239 3.47 26.41 22.06
CA THR A 239 2.50 27.45 22.44
C THR A 239 1.05 26.94 22.22
N PRO A 240 0.06 27.53 22.91
CA PRO A 240 -1.35 27.20 22.67
C PRO A 240 -1.76 27.35 21.20
N VAL A 241 -1.21 28.35 20.48
CA VAL A 241 -1.47 28.58 19.05
C VAL A 241 -0.89 27.46 18.18
N GLN A 242 0.30 26.97 18.49
CA GLN A 242 0.90 25.84 17.77
C GLN A 242 0.10 24.56 17.99
N ARG A 243 -0.32 24.26 19.24
CA ARG A 243 -1.18 23.10 19.51
C ARG A 243 -2.53 23.20 18.78
N ALA A 244 -3.15 24.37 18.74
CA ALA A 244 -4.39 24.58 17.99
C ALA A 244 -4.19 24.37 16.48
N ALA A 245 -3.05 24.81 15.93
CA ALA A 245 -2.69 24.57 14.53
C ALA A 245 -2.52 23.08 14.23
N TRP A 246 -1.89 22.32 15.13
CA TRP A 246 -1.73 20.87 14.98
C TRP A 246 -3.06 20.12 14.97
N GLU A 247 -3.97 20.43 15.90
CA GLU A 247 -5.31 19.82 15.93
C GLU A 247 -6.08 20.09 14.65
N THR A 248 -6.05 21.33 14.19
CA THR A 248 -6.72 21.72 12.95
C THR A 248 -6.11 21.02 11.75
N ALA A 249 -4.78 21.01 11.61
CA ALA A 249 -4.06 20.38 10.51
C ALA A 249 -4.33 18.87 10.47
N TYR A 250 -4.32 18.18 11.62
CA TYR A 250 -4.60 16.76 11.72
C TYR A 250 -6.04 16.42 11.32
N THR A 251 -7.02 17.11 11.95
CA THR A 251 -8.45 16.83 11.72
C THR A 251 -8.86 17.12 10.30
N GLN A 252 -8.51 18.31 9.80
CA GLN A 252 -8.85 18.73 8.43
C GLN A 252 -8.01 17.96 7.40
N GLY A 253 -6.74 17.68 7.70
CA GLY A 253 -5.87 16.87 6.85
C GLY A 253 -6.41 15.47 6.63
N LEU A 254 -6.82 14.75 7.70
CA LEU A 254 -7.47 13.45 7.57
C LEU A 254 -8.78 13.53 6.77
N ALA A 255 -9.57 14.57 6.96
CA ALA A 255 -10.79 14.78 6.18
C ALA A 255 -10.47 14.98 4.70
N ARG A 256 -9.47 15.83 4.37
CA ARG A 256 -8.99 16.04 2.99
C ARG A 256 -8.49 14.75 2.35
N LEU A 257 -7.64 13.96 3.04
CA LEU A 257 -7.14 12.70 2.53
C LEU A 257 -8.27 11.67 2.32
N THR A 258 -9.25 11.63 3.22
CA THR A 258 -10.42 10.75 3.10
C THR A 258 -11.32 11.17 1.92
N ALA A 259 -11.50 12.47 1.70
CA ALA A 259 -12.23 13.00 0.53
C ALA A 259 -11.48 12.69 -0.78
N ALA A 260 -10.16 12.89 -0.81
CA ALA A 260 -9.31 12.56 -1.96
C ALA A 260 -9.35 11.05 -2.29
N ALA A 261 -9.41 10.20 -1.26
CA ALA A 261 -9.58 8.75 -1.42
C ALA A 261 -10.87 8.37 -2.16
N ARG A 262 -11.92 9.17 -1.99
CA ARG A 262 -13.25 8.98 -2.58
C ARG A 262 -13.45 9.80 -3.85
N ALA A 263 -12.50 10.69 -4.19
CA ALA A 263 -12.60 11.53 -5.37
C ALA A 263 -12.74 10.69 -6.65
N PRO A 264 -13.45 11.19 -7.66
CA PRO A 264 -13.57 10.51 -8.94
C PRO A 264 -12.18 10.30 -9.54
N ARG A 265 -11.84 9.04 -9.79
CA ARG A 265 -10.61 8.65 -10.46
C ARG A 265 -10.74 8.90 -11.96
N SER A 266 -9.62 8.89 -12.68
CA SER A 266 -9.62 8.91 -14.14
C SER A 266 -10.54 7.81 -14.68
N ARG A 267 -11.56 8.19 -15.48
CA ARG A 267 -12.46 7.23 -16.10
C ARG A 267 -12.02 6.94 -17.53
N ARG A 268 -11.98 5.66 -17.85
CA ARG A 268 -11.76 5.17 -19.22
C ARG A 268 -12.92 4.22 -19.55
N GLY A 269 -13.85 4.71 -20.36
CA GLY A 269 -15.15 4.05 -20.52
C GLY A 269 -15.93 4.01 -19.20
N ALA A 270 -16.43 2.84 -18.84
CA ALA A 270 -17.17 2.61 -17.60
C ALA A 270 -16.26 2.41 -16.35
N TRP A 271 -14.96 2.17 -16.55
CA TRP A 271 -14.02 1.81 -15.50
C TRP A 271 -13.29 3.03 -14.94
N SER A 272 -13.04 3.03 -13.64
CA SER A 272 -12.20 3.98 -12.92
C SER A 272 -10.78 3.43 -12.79
N PHE A 273 -9.78 4.20 -13.19
CA PHE A 273 -8.36 3.84 -13.07
C PHE A 273 -7.72 4.64 -11.95
N PRO A 274 -6.84 4.03 -11.13
CA PRO A 274 -6.03 4.77 -10.17
C PRO A 274 -5.17 5.81 -10.91
N ASP A 275 -4.79 6.87 -10.19
CA ASP A 275 -3.78 7.79 -10.67
C ASP A 275 -2.47 7.02 -10.93
N PRO A 276 -1.86 7.12 -12.11
CA PRO A 276 -0.63 6.40 -12.43
C PRO A 276 0.56 6.81 -11.56
N GLU A 277 0.53 8.02 -10.98
CA GLU A 277 1.60 8.51 -10.11
C GLU A 277 1.45 8.08 -8.64
N LEU A 278 0.32 7.45 -8.25
CA LEU A 278 0.09 7.03 -6.87
C LEU A 278 1.22 6.20 -6.27
N ALA A 279 1.82 5.29 -7.04
CA ALA A 279 2.91 4.45 -6.55
C ALA A 279 4.31 5.08 -6.73
N THR A 280 4.40 6.20 -7.43
CA THR A 280 5.64 6.92 -7.72
C THR A 280 5.44 8.44 -7.63
N PRO A 281 4.97 8.95 -6.47
CA PRO A 281 4.54 10.35 -6.34
C PRO A 281 5.68 11.37 -6.40
N GLY A 282 6.94 10.94 -6.50
CA GLY A 282 8.09 11.83 -6.55
C GLY A 282 8.17 12.75 -5.33
N THR A 283 8.31 14.05 -5.54
CA THR A 283 8.35 15.08 -4.49
C THR A 283 6.98 15.64 -4.12
N ASN A 284 5.91 15.16 -4.73
CA ASN A 284 4.54 15.64 -4.47
C ASN A 284 4.04 15.12 -3.10
N SER A 285 4.15 15.93 -2.04
CA SER A 285 3.77 15.57 -0.67
C SER A 285 2.29 15.22 -0.54
N THR A 286 1.40 15.94 -1.21
CA THR A 286 -0.04 15.67 -1.20
C THR A 286 -0.34 14.30 -1.81
N LEU A 287 0.28 13.97 -2.95
CA LEU A 287 0.08 12.67 -3.59
C LEU A 287 0.68 11.52 -2.76
N ARG A 288 1.83 11.75 -2.11
CA ARG A 288 2.41 10.78 -1.14
C ARG A 288 1.42 10.52 0.01
N ALA A 289 0.81 11.57 0.58
CA ALA A 289 -0.16 11.44 1.66
C ALA A 289 -1.43 10.69 1.21
N ILE A 290 -1.94 11.00 0.01
CA ILE A 290 -3.06 10.28 -0.59
C ILE A 290 -2.70 8.80 -0.79
N THR A 291 -1.52 8.51 -1.35
CA THR A 291 -1.03 7.13 -1.53
C THR A 291 -0.96 6.39 -0.20
N ALA A 292 -0.39 7.00 0.84
CA ALA A 292 -0.32 6.40 2.16
C ALA A 292 -1.72 6.11 2.75
N ARG A 293 -2.73 6.92 2.40
CA ARG A 293 -4.11 6.75 2.87
C ARG A 293 -4.88 5.64 2.16
N VAL A 294 -4.69 5.49 0.84
CA VAL A 294 -5.57 4.65 -0.01
C VAL A 294 -4.88 3.44 -0.63
N GLY A 295 -3.58 3.42 -0.66
CA GLY A 295 -2.80 2.41 -1.37
C GLY A 295 -1.36 2.35 -0.88
N LEU A 296 -1.16 2.41 0.45
CA LEU A 296 0.17 2.26 1.05
C LEU A 296 0.82 1.00 0.48
N PHE A 297 2.03 1.15 -0.04
CA PHE A 297 2.81 0.09 -0.71
C PHE A 297 2.20 -0.39 -2.05
N ALA A 298 1.44 0.46 -2.76
CA ALA A 298 0.93 0.16 -4.10
C ALA A 298 2.07 -0.13 -5.09
N LEU A 299 1.78 -0.97 -6.09
CA LEU A 299 2.67 -1.22 -7.21
C LEU A 299 2.51 -0.11 -8.27
N PRO A 300 3.61 0.29 -8.95
CA PRO A 300 3.52 1.19 -10.08
C PRO A 300 2.80 0.54 -11.27
N PRO A 301 2.19 1.33 -12.16
CA PRO A 301 1.44 0.80 -13.31
C PRO A 301 2.24 -0.12 -14.23
N SER A 302 3.56 0.05 -14.29
CA SER A 302 4.45 -0.86 -15.02
C SER A 302 4.47 -2.28 -14.45
N GLU A 303 4.13 -2.45 -13.18
CA GLU A 303 4.05 -3.76 -12.53
C GLU A 303 2.61 -4.24 -12.37
N SER A 304 1.66 -3.35 -12.05
CA SER A 304 0.25 -3.75 -11.96
C SER A 304 -0.69 -2.56 -12.13
N ILE A 305 -1.81 -2.78 -12.82
CA ILE A 305 -2.91 -1.82 -12.93
C ILE A 305 -4.17 -2.38 -12.28
N TYR A 306 -5.01 -1.47 -11.74
CA TYR A 306 -6.14 -1.81 -10.88
C TYR A 306 -7.43 -1.07 -11.27
N PRO A 307 -7.93 -1.17 -12.51
CA PRO A 307 -9.21 -0.58 -12.86
C PRO A 307 -10.36 -1.21 -12.06
N SER A 308 -11.31 -0.35 -11.65
CA SER A 308 -12.45 -0.75 -10.85
C SER A 308 -13.75 -0.22 -11.46
N ILE A 309 -14.84 -0.96 -11.28
CA ILE A 309 -16.19 -0.55 -11.65
C ILE A 309 -17.15 -0.93 -10.54
N ALA A 310 -18.11 -0.06 -10.25
CA ALA A 310 -19.21 -0.31 -9.31
C ALA A 310 -20.50 -0.64 -10.07
N ALA A 311 -21.32 -1.50 -9.48
CA ALA A 311 -22.61 -1.91 -10.00
C ALA A 311 -23.56 -2.32 -8.85
N ASP A 312 -24.78 -2.70 -9.18
CA ASP A 312 -25.77 -3.19 -8.21
C ASP A 312 -26.13 -4.64 -8.53
N GLY A 313 -25.89 -5.53 -7.58
CA GLY A 313 -26.16 -6.95 -7.70
C GLY A 313 -27.63 -7.37 -7.59
N ALA A 314 -28.57 -6.42 -7.42
CA ALA A 314 -29.99 -6.66 -7.55
C ALA A 314 -30.36 -7.17 -8.98
N ILE A 315 -29.53 -6.86 -9.95
CA ILE A 315 -29.59 -7.40 -11.29
C ILE A 315 -28.29 -8.14 -11.62
N GLY A 316 -28.38 -9.15 -12.48
CA GLY A 316 -27.21 -9.88 -12.94
C GLY A 316 -26.42 -9.07 -13.98
N HIS A 317 -25.10 -9.13 -13.89
CA HIS A 317 -24.19 -8.50 -14.83
C HIS A 317 -23.30 -9.52 -15.54
N THR A 318 -22.83 -9.18 -16.72
CA THR A 318 -21.82 -9.97 -17.43
C THR A 318 -20.65 -9.10 -17.86
N LEU A 319 -19.45 -9.66 -17.79
CA LEU A 319 -18.23 -9.06 -18.34
C LEU A 319 -17.73 -9.95 -19.49
N GLN A 320 -17.70 -9.38 -20.69
CA GLN A 320 -17.24 -10.09 -21.89
C GLN A 320 -15.80 -9.67 -22.20
N LEU A 321 -14.82 -10.54 -21.91
CA LEU A 321 -13.41 -10.31 -22.22
C LEU A 321 -13.07 -10.86 -23.61
N PRO A 322 -12.26 -10.15 -24.41
CA PRO A 322 -11.97 -10.56 -25.79
C PRO A 322 -11.10 -11.83 -25.87
N ARG A 323 -10.93 -12.35 -27.06
CA ARG A 323 -10.14 -13.57 -27.34
C ARG A 323 -8.67 -13.43 -26.89
N ASP A 324 -8.07 -12.29 -27.13
CA ASP A 324 -6.67 -11.94 -26.85
C ASP A 324 -6.44 -11.44 -25.42
N TRP A 325 -7.44 -11.60 -24.55
CA TRP A 325 -7.30 -11.32 -23.12
C TRP A 325 -6.41 -12.35 -22.42
N PRO A 326 -5.52 -11.96 -21.53
CA PRO A 326 -5.24 -10.61 -21.00
C PRO A 326 -4.03 -9.95 -21.70
N PRO A 327 -3.95 -8.61 -21.72
CA PRO A 327 -2.79 -7.87 -22.26
C PRO A 327 -1.67 -7.75 -21.19
N ILE A 328 -1.05 -8.87 -20.87
CA ILE A 328 0.02 -9.00 -19.86
C ILE A 328 1.18 -9.84 -20.40
N ASP A 329 2.34 -9.70 -19.76
CA ASP A 329 3.48 -10.59 -19.97
C ASP A 329 3.09 -12.05 -19.61
N PRO A 330 3.59 -13.08 -20.32
CA PRO A 330 3.32 -14.47 -19.97
C PRO A 330 3.72 -14.87 -18.54
N LYS A 331 4.63 -14.14 -17.91
CA LYS A 331 5.03 -14.31 -16.50
C LYS A 331 4.10 -13.60 -15.52
N GLY A 332 3.15 -12.82 -16.03
CA GLY A 332 2.15 -12.11 -15.25
C GLY A 332 0.89 -12.93 -15.00
N PHE A 333 -0.07 -12.30 -14.36
CA PHE A 333 -1.40 -12.89 -14.14
C PHE A 333 -2.47 -11.80 -14.06
N TRP A 334 -3.72 -12.23 -14.14
CA TRP A 334 -4.87 -11.36 -13.94
C TRP A 334 -5.86 -11.95 -12.96
N SER A 335 -6.67 -11.11 -12.34
CA SER A 335 -7.83 -11.49 -11.55
C SER A 335 -8.90 -10.41 -11.56
N LEU A 336 -10.16 -10.81 -11.35
CA LEU A 336 -11.29 -9.93 -11.07
C LEU A 336 -11.77 -10.24 -9.67
N THR A 337 -11.63 -9.30 -8.74
CA THR A 337 -11.99 -9.49 -7.32
C THR A 337 -13.25 -8.72 -6.98
N MET A 338 -14.17 -9.37 -6.26
CA MET A 338 -15.46 -8.83 -5.81
C MET A 338 -15.34 -8.19 -4.42
N TYR A 339 -15.96 -7.02 -4.27
CA TYR A 339 -16.05 -6.29 -3.00
C TYR A 339 -17.46 -5.78 -2.77
N ASN A 340 -17.87 -5.71 -1.50
CA ASN A 340 -19.08 -5.01 -1.09
C ASN A 340 -18.92 -3.47 -1.21
N ALA A 341 -19.98 -2.74 -0.92
CA ALA A 341 -19.99 -1.27 -0.96
C ALA A 341 -18.92 -0.60 -0.05
N ASN A 342 -18.43 -1.31 0.97
CA ASN A 342 -17.40 -0.83 1.89
C ASN A 342 -15.98 -1.21 1.47
N GLY A 343 -15.82 -1.92 0.34
CA GLY A 343 -14.52 -2.34 -0.18
C GLY A 343 -13.96 -3.60 0.46
N PHE A 344 -14.77 -4.43 1.11
CA PHE A 344 -14.34 -5.71 1.69
C PHE A 344 -14.80 -6.89 0.85
N LEU A 345 -14.08 -8.01 0.94
CA LEU A 345 -14.47 -9.25 0.27
C LEU A 345 -15.85 -9.70 0.72
N VAL A 346 -16.56 -10.39 -0.17
CA VAL A 346 -17.96 -10.81 0.04
C VAL A 346 -18.01 -12.29 0.33
N ASP A 347 -18.54 -12.66 1.51
CA ASP A 347 -18.77 -14.07 1.83
C ASP A 347 -19.82 -14.68 0.89
N ASN A 348 -19.57 -15.92 0.47
CA ASN A 348 -20.46 -16.63 -0.43
C ASN A 348 -20.30 -18.15 -0.32
N ALA A 349 -21.33 -18.89 -0.74
CA ALA A 349 -21.44 -20.34 -0.54
C ALA A 349 -20.34 -21.18 -1.20
N ILE A 350 -19.60 -20.62 -2.19
CA ILE A 350 -18.52 -21.32 -2.89
C ILE A 350 -17.14 -20.76 -2.53
N HIS A 351 -17.05 -19.86 -1.57
CA HIS A 351 -15.81 -19.20 -1.11
C HIS A 351 -14.97 -18.63 -2.26
N ARG A 352 -15.63 -18.11 -3.31
CA ARG A 352 -14.98 -17.50 -4.47
C ARG A 352 -15.03 -15.99 -4.37
N TYR A 353 -13.92 -15.38 -3.97
CA TYR A 353 -13.79 -13.93 -3.78
C TYR A 353 -13.19 -13.24 -5.01
N SER A 354 -12.50 -14.01 -5.85
CA SER A 354 -11.96 -13.57 -7.12
C SER A 354 -12.12 -14.65 -8.18
N ILE A 355 -12.05 -14.24 -9.46
CA ILE A 355 -12.05 -15.15 -10.61
C ILE A 355 -10.91 -14.78 -11.56
N SER A 356 -10.26 -15.78 -12.12
CA SER A 356 -9.11 -15.64 -13.03
C SER A 356 -8.99 -16.87 -13.93
N ASN A 357 -7.96 -16.91 -14.79
CA ASN A 357 -7.62 -18.13 -15.53
C ASN A 357 -7.09 -19.27 -14.63
N ARG A 358 -6.78 -18.99 -13.36
CA ARG A 358 -6.35 -19.99 -12.37
C ARG A 358 -7.54 -20.57 -11.58
N THR A 359 -8.74 -20.00 -11.76
CA THR A 359 -9.95 -20.51 -11.12
C THR A 359 -10.36 -21.84 -11.79
N PRO A 360 -10.49 -22.93 -11.02
CA PRO A 360 -10.85 -24.23 -11.57
C PRO A 360 -12.16 -24.20 -12.36
N GLY A 361 -12.16 -24.82 -13.52
CA GLY A 361 -13.35 -24.97 -14.35
C GLY A 361 -13.75 -23.76 -15.20
N VAL A 362 -13.06 -22.62 -15.10
CA VAL A 362 -13.31 -21.45 -15.96
C VAL A 362 -13.17 -21.83 -17.43
N ARG A 363 -14.17 -21.47 -18.25
CA ARG A 363 -14.29 -21.85 -19.65
C ARG A 363 -14.35 -20.64 -20.56
N ARG A 364 -13.57 -20.70 -21.64
CA ARG A 364 -13.70 -19.77 -22.77
C ARG A 364 -14.74 -20.28 -23.77
N ALA A 365 -15.34 -19.36 -24.50
CA ALA A 365 -16.19 -19.68 -25.64
C ALA A 365 -15.36 -20.24 -26.82
N PRO A 366 -15.98 -20.89 -27.80
CA PRO A 366 -15.27 -21.45 -28.97
C PRO A 366 -14.48 -20.42 -29.78
N ASP A 367 -14.90 -19.15 -29.77
CA ASP A 367 -14.17 -18.01 -30.37
C ASP A 367 -12.96 -17.53 -29.55
N GLY A 368 -12.72 -18.13 -28.37
CA GLY A 368 -11.66 -17.79 -27.48
C GLY A 368 -11.99 -16.65 -26.48
N SER A 369 -13.15 -16.01 -26.59
CA SER A 369 -13.60 -15.00 -25.65
C SER A 369 -13.96 -15.59 -24.29
N LEU A 370 -13.98 -14.75 -23.23
CA LEU A 370 -14.29 -15.19 -21.88
C LEU A 370 -15.45 -14.36 -21.32
N LYS A 371 -16.59 -15.01 -21.06
CA LYS A 371 -17.73 -14.39 -20.43
C LYS A 371 -17.78 -14.73 -18.95
N LEU A 372 -17.76 -13.72 -18.08
CA LEU A 372 -17.91 -13.83 -16.64
C LEU A 372 -19.32 -13.38 -16.23
N TYR A 373 -19.88 -14.03 -15.22
CA TYR A 373 -21.20 -13.73 -14.65
C TYR A 373 -21.01 -13.16 -13.25
N LEU A 374 -21.50 -11.94 -13.01
CA LEU A 374 -21.41 -11.23 -11.74
C LEU A 374 -22.84 -11.03 -11.23
N GLN A 375 -23.28 -11.89 -10.33
CA GLN A 375 -24.63 -11.87 -9.80
C GLN A 375 -24.70 -12.57 -8.45
N CYS A 376 -25.75 -12.26 -7.67
CA CYS A 376 -25.88 -12.77 -6.32
C CYS A 376 -26.33 -14.24 -6.27
N THR A 377 -27.05 -14.72 -7.28
CA THR A 377 -27.52 -16.11 -7.38
C THR A 377 -26.71 -16.89 -8.43
N ASP A 378 -26.51 -18.18 -8.19
CA ASP A 378 -25.83 -19.05 -9.16
C ASP A 378 -26.59 -19.02 -10.52
N PRO A 379 -25.90 -18.68 -11.63
CA PRO A 379 -26.52 -18.70 -12.96
C PRO A 379 -26.86 -20.11 -13.47
N GLY A 380 -26.40 -21.14 -12.80
CA GLY A 380 -26.67 -22.53 -13.07
C GLY A 380 -25.94 -23.13 -14.28
N GLY A 381 -25.89 -24.46 -14.31
CA GLY A 381 -25.31 -25.24 -15.40
C GLY A 381 -23.84 -24.92 -15.67
N THR A 382 -23.48 -24.80 -16.94
CA THR A 382 -22.08 -24.52 -17.35
C THR A 382 -21.61 -23.09 -16.99
N LYS A 383 -22.54 -22.18 -16.69
CA LYS A 383 -22.23 -20.78 -16.35
C LYS A 383 -21.62 -20.65 -14.94
N THR A 384 -21.97 -21.57 -14.01
CA THR A 384 -21.42 -21.57 -12.64
C THR A 384 -19.88 -21.58 -12.63
N ALA A 385 -19.24 -22.20 -13.59
CA ALA A 385 -17.79 -22.21 -13.70
C ALA A 385 -17.19 -20.80 -13.88
N ASN A 386 -17.90 -19.92 -14.59
CA ASN A 386 -17.51 -18.54 -14.89
C ASN A 386 -18.24 -17.51 -13.99
N TRP A 387 -18.85 -17.93 -12.89
CA TRP A 387 -19.58 -17.08 -11.99
C TRP A 387 -18.68 -16.54 -10.87
N LEU A 388 -18.75 -15.25 -10.65
CA LEU A 388 -18.19 -14.55 -9.48
C LEU A 388 -19.37 -14.03 -8.65
N PRO A 389 -19.67 -14.63 -7.49
CA PRO A 389 -20.76 -14.22 -6.62
C PRO A 389 -20.66 -12.76 -6.21
N SER A 390 -21.74 -11.99 -6.37
CA SER A 390 -21.85 -10.62 -5.85
C SER A 390 -22.80 -10.54 -4.67
N PRO A 391 -22.78 -9.45 -3.85
CA PRO A 391 -23.91 -9.10 -3.02
C PRO A 391 -25.18 -8.94 -3.86
N CYS A 392 -26.37 -9.08 -3.26
CA CYS A 392 -27.65 -8.76 -3.91
C CYS A 392 -27.95 -7.24 -3.90
N GLY A 393 -27.01 -6.42 -3.55
CA GLY A 393 -27.04 -4.95 -3.51
C GLY A 393 -25.74 -4.36 -4.09
N PRO A 394 -25.41 -3.11 -3.74
CA PRO A 394 -24.25 -2.43 -4.29
C PRO A 394 -22.92 -3.19 -4.08
N PHE A 395 -22.13 -3.27 -5.13
CA PHE A 395 -20.81 -3.89 -5.12
C PHE A 395 -19.81 -3.12 -6.00
N SER A 396 -18.54 -3.47 -5.88
CA SER A 396 -17.51 -3.11 -6.86
C SER A 396 -16.65 -4.30 -7.21
N VAL A 397 -16.10 -4.29 -8.41
CA VAL A 397 -15.07 -5.23 -8.81
C VAL A 397 -13.80 -4.49 -9.22
N THR A 398 -12.66 -5.07 -8.86
CA THR A 398 -11.35 -4.60 -9.32
C THR A 398 -10.71 -5.63 -10.21
N MET A 399 -10.42 -5.25 -11.46
CA MET A 399 -9.57 -6.01 -12.36
C MET A 399 -8.11 -5.75 -11.98
N ARG A 400 -7.34 -6.80 -11.75
CA ARG A 400 -5.89 -6.71 -11.52
C ARG A 400 -5.17 -7.31 -12.72
N LEU A 401 -4.29 -6.52 -13.34
CA LEU A 401 -3.40 -6.99 -14.40
C LEU A 401 -1.96 -6.84 -13.90
N TYR A 402 -1.31 -7.94 -13.60
CA TYR A 402 0.10 -7.95 -13.20
C TYR A 402 0.98 -8.15 -14.42
N LEU A 403 2.07 -7.40 -14.48
CA LEU A 403 2.98 -7.29 -15.63
C LEU A 403 2.22 -6.87 -16.90
N PRO A 404 1.45 -5.78 -16.87
CA PRO A 404 0.73 -5.31 -18.04
C PRO A 404 1.70 -5.01 -19.20
N THR A 405 1.25 -5.18 -20.44
CA THR A 405 2.05 -4.95 -21.63
C THR A 405 1.31 -4.05 -22.61
N GLY A 406 2.05 -3.41 -23.53
CA GLY A 406 1.56 -2.69 -24.69
C GLY A 406 0.25 -1.94 -24.47
N PRO A 407 -0.86 -2.44 -25.02
CA PRO A 407 -2.15 -1.74 -24.95
C PRO A 407 -2.63 -1.41 -23.53
N ALA A 408 -2.33 -2.27 -22.54
CA ALA A 408 -2.79 -2.06 -21.17
C ALA A 408 -2.13 -0.85 -20.47
N LEU A 409 -0.98 -0.41 -20.95
CA LEU A 409 -0.25 0.75 -20.43
C LEU A 409 -0.64 2.06 -21.11
N GLU A 410 -1.34 1.98 -22.26
CA GLU A 410 -1.75 3.16 -23.00
C GLU A 410 -2.87 3.93 -22.26
N PRO A 411 -2.86 5.29 -22.31
CA PRO A 411 -3.96 6.08 -21.74
C PRO A 411 -5.34 5.78 -22.34
N SER A 412 -5.38 5.29 -23.57
CA SER A 412 -6.61 4.91 -24.28
C SER A 412 -7.15 3.53 -23.88
N PHE A 413 -6.38 2.73 -23.15
CA PHE A 413 -6.81 1.40 -22.73
C PHE A 413 -8.06 1.47 -21.86
N THR A 414 -9.06 0.69 -22.23
CA THR A 414 -10.29 0.50 -21.47
C THR A 414 -10.69 -0.95 -21.42
N LEU A 415 -11.47 -1.31 -20.42
CA LEU A 415 -12.10 -2.62 -20.28
C LEU A 415 -13.53 -2.59 -20.83
N PRO A 416 -14.07 -3.73 -21.32
CA PRO A 416 -15.48 -3.83 -21.67
C PRO A 416 -16.37 -3.44 -20.50
N PRO A 417 -17.54 -2.82 -20.75
CA PRO A 417 -18.50 -2.50 -19.68
C PRO A 417 -19.09 -3.76 -19.06
N LEU A 418 -19.71 -3.61 -17.92
CA LEU A 418 -20.66 -4.59 -17.40
C LEU A 418 -22.00 -4.42 -18.13
N ASN A 419 -22.56 -5.52 -18.63
CA ASN A 419 -23.83 -5.60 -19.34
C ASN A 419 -24.89 -6.33 -18.50
#